data_bd5c091f00ce72e3bfd7b9cbf63dfe78
#
_entry.id   bd5c091f00ce72e3bfd7b9cbf63dfe78
#
_cell.length_a   1.000
_cell.length_b   1.000
_cell.length_c   1.000
_cell.angle_alpha   90.00
_cell.angle_beta   90.00
_cell.angle_gamma   90.00
#
_symmetry.space_group_name_H-M   'P 1'
#
loop_
_entity.id
_entity.type
_entity.pdbx_description
1 polymer ?
#
loop_
_entity_poly.entity_id
_entity_poly.type
_entity_poly.pdbx_seq_one_letter_code
_entity_poly.pdbx_strand_id
1 'polypeptide(L)' 'MTSDEQRLDQLAAEARYHRQRLDLYRARLYGGKMLNPARLEEFERASDAAAVRLRQAAKAPPLGD' A
#
# COMPACT_ATOMS: atom_id res chain seq x y z
N MET A 1 15.83 14.04 -14.34
CA MET A 1 14.83 13.37 -14.22
C MET A 1 14.99 12.01 -14.25
N THR A 2 14.53 11.34 -13.44
CA THR A 2 14.88 10.01 -13.35
C THR A 2 13.69 9.17 -13.18
N SER A 3 13.72 8.01 -13.74
CA SER A 3 12.68 7.04 -13.55
C SER A 3 12.63 6.59 -12.09
N ASP A 4 13.69 6.78 -11.35
CA ASP A 4 13.67 6.41 -9.95
C ASP A 4 12.72 7.27 -9.15
N GLU A 5 12.71 8.57 -9.39
CA GLU A 5 11.78 9.45 -8.72
C GLU A 5 10.34 9.13 -9.08
N GLN A 6 10.11 8.89 -10.36
CA GLN A 6 8.76 8.53 -10.80
C GLN A 6 8.33 7.23 -10.18
N ARG A 7 9.25 6.28 -10.08
CA ARG A 7 8.93 5.00 -9.48
C ARG A 7 8.58 5.14 -8.01
N LEU A 8 9.33 5.95 -7.28
CA LEU A 8 9.01 6.20 -5.88
C LEU A 8 7.67 6.87 -5.72
N ASP A 9 7.37 7.83 -6.60
CA ASP A 9 6.06 8.49 -6.56
C ASP A 9 4.95 7.50 -6.79
N GLN A 10 5.13 6.59 -7.75
CA GLN A 10 4.13 5.58 -8.03
C GLN A 10 3.93 4.65 -6.85
N LEU A 11 5.02 4.20 -6.25
CA LEU A 11 4.94 3.31 -5.10
C LEU A 11 4.29 3.99 -3.92
N ALA A 12 4.57 5.26 -3.73
CA ALA A 12 3.94 6.03 -2.65
C ALA A 12 2.44 6.18 -2.89
N ALA A 13 2.06 6.42 -4.15
CA ALA A 13 0.65 6.54 -4.50
C ALA A 13 -0.06 5.21 -4.30
N GLU A 14 0.57 4.11 -4.68
CA GLU A 14 -0.01 2.79 -4.46
C GLU A 14 -0.20 2.49 -2.99
N ALA A 15 0.79 2.83 -2.18
CA ALA A 15 0.70 2.59 -0.74
C ALA A 15 -0.46 3.38 -0.14
N ARG A 16 -0.61 4.64 -0.55
CA ARG A 16 -1.73 5.46 -0.07
C ARG A 16 -3.06 4.92 -0.53
N TYR A 17 -3.13 4.47 -1.76
CA TYR A 17 -4.35 3.93 -2.32
C TYR A 17 -4.80 2.69 -1.55
N HIS A 18 -3.88 1.76 -1.31
CA HIS A 18 -4.22 0.54 -0.59
C HIS A 18 -4.61 0.84 0.85
N ARG A 19 -3.92 1.77 1.47
CA ARG A 19 -4.24 2.14 2.84
C ARG A 19 -5.60 2.78 2.93
N GLN A 20 -5.92 3.65 1.96
CA GLN A 20 -7.21 4.30 1.92
C GLN A 20 -8.34 3.30 1.76
N ARG A 21 -8.14 2.30 0.90
CA ARG A 21 -9.13 1.27 0.72
C ARG A 21 -9.31 0.44 1.99
N LEU A 22 -8.22 0.15 2.66
CA LEU A 22 -8.28 -0.57 3.92
C LEU A 22 -9.05 0.21 4.97
N ASP A 23 -8.76 1.50 5.08
CA ASP A 23 -9.45 2.34 6.04
C ASP A 23 -10.95 2.41 5.76
N LEU A 24 -11.32 2.53 4.49
CA LEU A 24 -12.73 2.55 4.11
C LEU A 24 -13.42 1.24 4.45
N TYR A 25 -12.72 0.14 4.23
CA TYR A 25 -13.29 -1.17 4.53
C TYR A 25 -13.49 -1.32 6.04
N ARG A 26 -12.53 -0.87 6.82
CA ARG A 26 -12.65 -0.92 8.28
C ARG A 26 -13.79 -0.05 8.78
N ALA A 27 -13.96 1.11 8.16
CA ALA A 27 -15.05 2.00 8.53
C ALA A 27 -16.40 1.34 8.31
N ARG A 28 -16.54 0.61 7.20
CA ARG A 28 -17.77 -0.12 6.94
C ARG A 28 -17.99 -1.22 7.95
N LEU A 29 -16.91 -1.88 8.33
CA LEU A 29 -16.99 -2.93 9.33
C LEU A 29 -17.54 -2.38 10.65
N TYR A 30 -17.00 -1.25 11.07
CA TYR A 30 -17.47 -0.62 12.31
C TYR A 30 -18.87 -0.07 12.20
N GLY A 31 -19.36 0.11 10.98
CA GLY A 31 -20.71 0.57 10.76
C GLY A 31 -21.77 -0.51 10.92
N GLY A 32 -21.38 -1.70 11.34
CA GLY A 32 -22.35 -2.75 11.64
C GLY A 32 -22.70 -3.66 10.47
N LYS A 33 -22.03 -3.48 9.35
CA LYS A 33 -22.28 -4.37 8.21
C LYS A 33 -21.45 -5.63 8.35
N MET A 34 -22.06 -6.74 7.94
CA MET A 34 -21.33 -8.00 7.96
C MET A 34 -20.39 -8.01 6.78
N LEU A 35 -19.12 -7.88 7.05
CA LEU A 35 -18.11 -7.91 6.02
C LEU A 35 -17.32 -9.21 6.10
N ASN A 36 -16.80 -9.60 4.96
CA ASN A 36 -16.03 -10.84 4.85
C ASN A 36 -14.65 -10.64 5.47
N PRO A 37 -14.30 -11.40 6.52
CA PRO A 37 -12.97 -11.24 7.13
C PRO A 37 -11.83 -11.55 6.17
N ALA A 38 -12.05 -12.44 5.22
CA ALA A 38 -11.01 -12.76 4.25
C ALA A 38 -10.70 -11.55 3.38
N ARG A 39 -11.71 -10.76 3.08
CA ARG A 39 -11.49 -9.53 2.33
C ARG A 39 -10.65 -8.53 3.10
N LEU A 40 -10.93 -8.41 4.39
CA LEU A 40 -10.15 -7.52 5.24
C LEU A 40 -8.70 -7.95 5.24
N GLU A 41 -8.43 -9.24 5.35
CA GLU A 41 -7.08 -9.75 5.32
C GLU A 41 -6.40 -9.44 3.99
N GLU A 42 -7.14 -9.57 2.89
CA GLU A 42 -6.59 -9.24 1.58
C GLU A 42 -6.20 -7.78 1.49
N PHE A 43 -7.06 -6.89 1.99
CA PHE A 43 -6.73 -5.47 1.99
C PHE A 43 -5.53 -5.17 2.85
N GLU A 44 -5.43 -5.82 4.00
CA GLU A 44 -4.29 -5.64 4.88
C GLU A 44 -3.00 -6.11 4.22
N ARG A 45 -3.04 -7.27 3.58
CA ARG A 45 -1.87 -7.78 2.89
C ARG A 45 -1.44 -6.88 1.75
N ALA A 46 -2.41 -6.39 0.98
CA ALA A 46 -2.09 -5.51 -0.13
C ALA A 46 -1.46 -4.21 0.37
N SER A 47 -2.00 -3.67 1.45
CA SER A 47 -1.47 -2.45 2.02
C SER A 47 -0.06 -2.66 2.56
N ASP A 48 0.15 -3.77 3.26
CA ASP A 48 1.46 -4.09 3.82
C ASP A 48 2.48 -4.32 2.71
N ALA A 49 2.09 -5.05 1.67
CA ALA A 49 3.00 -5.32 0.56
C ALA A 49 3.39 -4.03 -0.15
N ALA A 50 2.44 -3.13 -0.33
CA ALA A 50 2.72 -1.86 -0.97
C ALA A 50 3.67 -1.02 -0.12
N ALA A 51 3.47 -1.02 1.20
CA ALA A 51 4.34 -0.28 2.10
C ALA A 51 5.75 -0.86 2.11
N VAL A 52 5.85 -2.18 2.07
CA VAL A 52 7.16 -2.82 2.04
C VAL A 52 7.89 -2.48 0.75
N ARG A 53 7.19 -2.54 -0.37
CA ARG A 53 7.82 -2.21 -1.65
C ARG A 53 8.31 -0.76 -1.66
N LEU A 54 7.52 0.14 -1.10
CA LEU A 54 7.91 1.53 -1.04
C LEU A 54 9.16 1.70 -0.18
N ARG A 55 9.18 1.06 0.99
CA ARG A 55 10.34 1.15 1.88
C ARG A 55 11.58 0.58 1.24
N GLN A 56 11.46 -0.55 0.58
CA GLN A 56 12.61 -1.18 -0.06
C GLN A 56 13.15 -0.31 -1.17
N ALA A 57 12.26 0.29 -1.95
CA ALA A 57 12.70 1.16 -3.03
C ALA A 57 13.40 2.40 -2.48
N ALA A 58 12.90 2.93 -1.36
CA ALA A 58 13.48 4.13 -0.78
C ALA A 58 14.84 3.85 -0.15
N LYS A 59 15.04 2.62 0.35
CA LYS A 59 16.29 2.28 1.00
C LYS A 59 17.30 1.66 0.07
N ALA A 60 16.87 1.22 -1.08
CA ALA A 60 17.78 0.51 -1.97
C ALA A 60 18.92 1.42 -2.39
N PRO A 61 20.15 0.95 -2.31
CA PRO A 61 21.26 1.76 -2.80
C PRO A 61 21.17 1.89 -4.30
N PRO A 62 21.69 2.98 -4.83
CA PRO A 62 21.66 3.15 -6.27
C PRO A 62 22.42 2.03 -6.93
N LEU A 63 21.80 1.49 -7.94
CA LEU A 63 22.46 0.45 -8.70
C LEU A 63 23.45 1.06 -9.63
N GLY A 64 24.34 0.29 -10.08
CA GLY A 64 25.29 0.81 -11.03
C GLY A 64 26.55 1.28 -10.39
N ASP A 65 26.67 1.11 -9.14
CA ASP A 65 27.88 1.47 -8.53
C ASP A 65 28.96 0.54 -8.69
#